data_d1462dceaeec3eaab56ec033f3d06903
#
_entry.id   d1462dceaeec3eaab56ec033f3d06903
#
_cell.length_a   1.000
_cell.length_b   1.000
_cell.length_c   1.000
_cell.angle_alpha   90.00
_cell.angle_beta   90.00
_cell.angle_gamma   90.00
#
_symmetry.space_group_name_H-M   'P 1'
#
loop_
_entity.id
_entity.type
_entity.pdbx_description
1 polymer ?
#
loop_
_entity_poly.entity_id
_entity_poly.type
_entity_poly.pdbx_seq_one_letter_code
_entity_poly.pdbx_strand_id
1 'polypeptide(L)'
;MNITNLIKERALELGYTKAGLTSADDFDEYLEIVESRGDDYNFHRLNPLNPLGGAKPKSSWPEARSILVLALDYATVFFPAALLPLVGRAYQARCYTPLPDSLNGRRLAGMIDFLKPQGLQVNTAGMAPALWAEAISG
;
A
#
# COMPACT_ATOMS: atom_id res chain seq x y z
N MET A 1 21.55 7.61 12.98
CA MET A 1 20.47 7.96 12.06
C MET A 1 19.29 7.03 12.33
N ASN A 2 18.07 7.54 12.40
CA ASN A 2 16.88 6.71 12.68
C ASN A 2 16.58 5.84 11.45
N ILE A 3 16.36 4.53 11.65
CA ILE A 3 16.05 3.57 10.58
C ILE A 3 14.85 4.03 9.71
N THR A 4 13.86 4.67 10.31
CA THR A 4 12.70 5.24 9.60
C THR A 4 13.12 6.26 8.52
N ASN A 5 14.07 7.13 8.85
CA ASN A 5 14.56 8.13 7.89
C ASN A 5 15.34 7.46 6.76
N LEU A 6 16.19 6.49 7.09
CA LEU A 6 16.93 5.70 6.08
C LEU A 6 15.99 5.01 5.10
N ILE A 7 14.89 4.43 5.61
CA ILE A 7 13.88 3.76 4.78
C ILE A 7 13.21 4.77 3.84
N LYS A 8 12.83 5.94 4.36
CA LYS A 8 12.19 7.00 3.55
C LYS A 8 13.14 7.54 2.48
N GLU A 9 14.40 7.82 2.82
CA GLU A 9 15.43 8.27 1.88
C GLU A 9 15.65 7.23 0.79
N ARG A 10 15.80 5.95 1.17
CA ARG A 10 15.98 4.87 0.21
C ARG A 10 14.81 4.70 -0.74
N ALA A 11 13.59 4.87 -0.25
CA ALA A 11 12.41 4.83 -1.10
C ALA A 11 12.44 5.93 -2.17
N LEU A 12 12.78 7.15 -1.78
CA LEU A 12 12.93 8.27 -2.74
C LEU A 12 14.02 8.02 -3.77
N GLU A 13 15.19 7.50 -3.35
CA GLU A 13 16.28 7.12 -4.26
C GLU A 13 15.85 6.07 -5.29
N LEU A 14 15.01 5.12 -4.89
CA LEU A 14 14.44 4.10 -5.78
C LEU A 14 13.37 4.66 -6.72
N GLY A 15 12.99 5.93 -6.54
CA GLY A 15 12.03 6.63 -7.39
C GLY A 15 10.57 6.48 -6.94
N TYR A 16 10.33 6.17 -5.67
CA TYR A 16 9.01 6.36 -5.08
C TYR A 16 8.76 7.85 -4.83
N THR A 17 7.54 8.29 -5.00
CA THR A 17 7.15 9.70 -4.80
C THR A 17 7.03 10.02 -3.31
N LYS A 18 6.54 9.07 -2.53
CA LYS A 18 6.37 9.20 -1.08
C LYS A 18 6.54 7.84 -0.40
N ALA A 19 7.02 7.85 0.83
CA ALA A 19 7.03 6.69 1.71
C ALA A 19 6.50 7.07 3.09
N GLY A 20 5.60 6.25 3.63
CA GLY A 20 5.05 6.40 4.98
C GLY A 20 5.25 5.11 5.78
N LEU A 21 5.45 5.26 7.09
CA LEU A 21 5.48 4.14 8.02
C LEU A 21 4.44 4.37 9.12
N THR A 22 3.71 3.32 9.46
CA THR A 22 2.79 3.29 10.59
C THR A 22 2.96 2.00 11.39
N SER A 23 2.39 1.92 12.60
CA SER A 23 2.33 0.67 13.36
C SER A 23 1.44 -0.36 12.65
N ALA A 24 1.63 -1.63 12.98
CA ALA A 24 0.74 -2.71 12.53
C ALA A 24 -0.36 -3.01 13.56
N ASP A 25 -0.73 -2.04 14.38
CA ASP A 25 -1.86 -2.15 15.28
C ASP A 25 -3.18 -2.05 14.50
N ASP A 26 -4.27 -2.50 15.10
CA ASP A 26 -5.58 -2.45 14.47
C ASP A 26 -6.01 -0.98 14.26
N PHE A 27 -6.65 -0.71 13.14
CA PHE A 27 -7.17 0.61 12.79
C PHE A 27 -8.60 0.75 13.32
N ASP A 28 -8.75 0.93 14.63
CA ASP A 28 -10.04 0.91 15.32
C ASP A 28 -11.00 1.98 14.81
N GLU A 29 -10.53 3.22 14.61
CA GLU A 29 -11.35 4.31 14.06
C GLU A 29 -11.91 3.96 12.67
N TYR A 30 -11.10 3.32 11.82
CA TYR A 30 -11.57 2.87 10.52
C TYR A 30 -12.61 1.75 10.64
N LEU A 31 -12.40 0.81 11.56
CA LEU A 31 -13.36 -0.27 11.83
C LEU A 31 -14.70 0.30 12.29
N GLU A 32 -14.69 1.24 13.23
CA GLU A 32 -15.89 1.92 13.72
C GLU A 32 -16.66 2.63 12.59
N ILE A 33 -15.94 3.34 11.71
CA ILE A 33 -16.54 4.01 10.54
C ILE A 33 -17.21 3.01 9.61
N VAL A 34 -16.53 1.88 9.30
CA VAL A 34 -17.09 0.88 8.39
C VAL A 34 -18.27 0.16 9.03
N GLU A 35 -18.20 -0.17 10.32
CA GLU A 35 -19.29 -0.82 11.04
C GLU A 35 -20.51 0.10 11.20
N SER A 36 -20.30 1.40 11.40
CA SER A 36 -21.39 2.39 11.49
C SER A 36 -22.21 2.53 10.21
N ARG A 37 -21.67 2.11 9.07
CA ARG A 37 -22.35 2.14 7.76
C ARG A 37 -23.37 1.02 7.58
N GLY A 38 -23.42 0.05 8.50
CA GLY A 38 -24.45 -0.97 8.58
C GLY A 38 -24.52 -1.91 7.38
N ASP A 39 -25.73 -2.42 7.14
CA ASP A 39 -25.96 -3.49 6.16
C ASP A 39 -25.71 -3.08 4.71
N ASP A 40 -25.81 -1.80 4.37
CA ASP A 40 -25.51 -1.28 3.04
C ASP A 40 -24.04 -1.55 2.62
N TYR A 41 -23.16 -1.81 3.60
CA TYR A 41 -21.75 -2.10 3.39
C TYR A 41 -21.39 -3.59 3.49
N ASN A 42 -22.36 -4.48 3.70
CA ASN A 42 -22.12 -5.92 3.85
C ASN A 42 -21.49 -6.57 2.60
N PHE A 43 -21.70 -6.01 1.41
CA PHE A 43 -21.05 -6.51 0.19
C PHE A 43 -19.51 -6.47 0.28
N HIS A 44 -18.91 -5.59 1.08
CA HIS A 44 -17.48 -5.54 1.32
C HIS A 44 -16.96 -6.73 2.12
N ARG A 45 -17.80 -7.37 2.94
CA ARG A 45 -17.42 -8.55 3.73
C ARG A 45 -17.24 -9.79 2.84
N LEU A 46 -17.91 -9.83 1.71
CA LEU A 46 -17.82 -10.90 0.72
C LEU A 46 -16.72 -10.68 -0.32
N ASN A 47 -16.13 -9.49 -0.35
CA ASN A 47 -15.07 -9.15 -1.28
C ASN A 47 -13.73 -9.74 -0.78
N PRO A 48 -12.94 -10.44 -1.62
CA PRO A 48 -11.59 -10.88 -1.26
C PRO A 48 -10.64 -9.72 -0.87
N LEU A 49 -10.97 -8.49 -1.27
CA LEU A 49 -10.30 -7.27 -0.84
C LEU A 49 -10.98 -6.65 0.40
N ASN A 50 -11.55 -7.49 1.27
CA ASN A 50 -12.30 -7.06 2.44
C ASN A 50 -11.56 -5.94 3.21
N PRO A 51 -12.13 -4.72 3.25
CA PRO A 51 -11.51 -3.59 3.95
C PRO A 51 -11.36 -3.83 5.44
N LEU A 52 -12.24 -4.65 6.05
CA LEU A 52 -12.13 -5.02 7.47
C LEU A 52 -10.90 -5.88 7.73
N GLY A 53 -10.56 -6.79 6.82
CA GLY A 53 -9.33 -7.58 6.92
C GLY A 53 -8.07 -6.70 6.83
N GLY A 54 -8.11 -5.66 5.99
CA GLY A 54 -7.03 -4.67 5.89
C GLY A 54 -6.85 -3.81 7.15
N ALA A 55 -7.91 -3.63 7.93
CA ALA A 55 -7.86 -2.88 9.19
C ALA A 55 -7.25 -3.67 10.36
N LYS A 56 -7.00 -4.96 10.17
CA LYS A 56 -6.38 -5.85 11.16
C LYS A 56 -5.11 -6.50 10.59
N PRO A 57 -4.00 -5.77 10.48
CA PRO A 57 -2.79 -6.25 9.81
C PRO A 57 -2.27 -7.57 10.40
N LYS A 58 -2.33 -7.72 11.71
CA LYS A 58 -1.87 -8.92 12.42
C LYS A 58 -2.74 -10.15 12.15
N SER A 59 -3.94 -10.00 11.58
CA SER A 59 -4.74 -11.14 11.12
C SER A 59 -4.12 -11.83 9.91
N SER A 60 -3.40 -11.08 9.08
CA SER A 60 -2.69 -11.60 7.90
C SER A 60 -1.24 -11.99 8.22
N TRP A 61 -0.60 -11.30 9.14
CA TRP A 61 0.76 -11.57 9.59
C TRP A 61 0.92 -11.23 11.08
N PRO A 62 0.79 -12.23 11.97
CA PRO A 62 0.80 -12.03 13.42
C PRO A 62 2.04 -11.33 13.98
N GLU A 63 3.20 -11.54 13.35
CA GLU A 63 4.48 -10.93 13.74
C GLU A 63 4.69 -9.52 13.21
N ALA A 64 3.75 -8.99 12.41
CA ALA A 64 3.85 -7.65 11.87
C ALA A 64 3.93 -6.61 13.01
N ARG A 65 4.90 -5.69 12.90
CA ARG A 65 5.10 -4.59 13.86
C ARG A 65 4.87 -3.23 13.24
N SER A 66 5.13 -3.13 11.94
CA SER A 66 4.97 -1.88 11.19
C SER A 66 4.58 -2.15 9.75
N ILE A 67 3.99 -1.14 9.14
CA ILE A 67 3.58 -1.14 7.74
C ILE A 67 4.34 -0.05 7.05
N LEU A 68 5.01 -0.40 5.94
CA LEU A 68 5.63 0.55 5.03
C LEU A 68 4.72 0.71 3.81
N VAL A 69 4.27 1.93 3.58
CA VAL A 69 3.50 2.31 2.38
C VAL A 69 4.40 3.08 1.44
N LEU A 70 4.45 2.62 0.20
CA LEU A 70 5.25 3.20 -0.88
C LEU A 70 4.32 3.74 -1.96
N ALA A 71 4.38 5.04 -2.23
CA ALA A 71 3.55 5.69 -3.22
C ALA A 71 4.33 5.98 -4.50
N LEU A 72 3.68 5.74 -5.63
CA LEU A 72 4.19 6.05 -6.97
C LEU A 72 3.20 6.98 -7.68
N ASP A 73 3.76 7.95 -8.39
CA ASP A 73 2.97 8.76 -9.30
C ASP A 73 2.57 7.92 -10.54
N TYR A 74 1.29 7.85 -10.81
CA TYR A 74 0.73 7.17 -11.97
C TYR A 74 0.40 8.12 -13.14
N ALA A 75 0.49 9.43 -12.92
CA ALA A 75 0.16 10.44 -13.93
C ALA A 75 1.08 10.42 -15.17
N THR A 76 2.16 9.65 -15.12
CA THR A 76 3.06 9.42 -16.27
C THR A 76 2.52 8.41 -17.30
N VAL A 77 1.38 7.79 -17.05
CA VAL A 77 0.73 6.88 -18.00
C VAL A 77 -0.20 7.67 -18.89
N PHE A 78 0.17 7.80 -20.16
CA PHE A 78 -0.64 8.51 -21.14
C PHE A 78 -1.61 7.54 -21.84
N PHE A 79 -2.89 7.79 -21.65
CA PHE A 79 -3.94 7.21 -22.48
C PHE A 79 -4.36 8.23 -23.56
N PRO A 80 -4.76 7.78 -24.77
CA PRO A 80 -5.39 8.67 -25.72
C PRO A 80 -6.56 9.42 -25.06
N ALA A 81 -6.65 10.72 -25.31
CA ALA A 81 -7.63 11.58 -24.64
C ALA A 81 -9.08 11.07 -24.78
N ALA A 82 -9.39 10.43 -25.92
CA ALA A 82 -10.69 9.83 -26.17
C ALA A 82 -11.04 8.65 -25.23
N LEU A 83 -10.05 7.99 -24.62
CA LEU A 83 -10.25 6.87 -23.71
C LEU A 83 -10.29 7.28 -22.24
N LEU A 84 -9.79 8.47 -21.89
CA LEU A 84 -9.73 8.95 -20.50
C LEU A 84 -11.10 8.91 -19.78
N PRO A 85 -12.23 9.28 -20.40
CA PRO A 85 -13.53 9.19 -19.75
C PRO A 85 -14.02 7.75 -19.51
N LEU A 86 -13.43 6.77 -20.20
CA LEU A 86 -13.85 5.37 -20.18
C LEU A 86 -13.01 4.51 -19.24
N VAL A 87 -11.87 5.04 -18.77
CA VAL A 87 -10.91 4.28 -17.95
C VAL A 87 -10.83 4.91 -16.56
N GLY A 88 -11.18 4.14 -15.53
CA GLY A 88 -11.03 4.55 -14.15
C GLY A 88 -9.57 4.84 -13.79
N ARG A 89 -9.32 5.84 -12.96
CA ARG A 89 -7.94 6.26 -12.57
C ARG A 89 -7.09 5.12 -12.04
N ALA A 90 -7.66 4.23 -11.24
CA ALA A 90 -6.94 3.09 -10.67
C ALA A 90 -6.41 2.13 -11.76
N TYR A 91 -7.14 1.96 -12.84
CA TYR A 91 -6.76 1.09 -13.94
C TYR A 91 -5.74 1.72 -14.90
N GLN A 92 -5.52 3.03 -14.80
CA GLN A 92 -4.47 3.72 -15.54
C GLN A 92 -3.07 3.47 -14.92
N ALA A 93 -3.02 3.00 -13.69
CA ALA A 93 -1.77 2.74 -13.00
C ALA A 93 -1.16 1.40 -13.44
N ARG A 94 0.00 1.44 -14.12
CA ARG A 94 0.78 0.26 -14.48
C ARG A 94 1.35 -0.50 -13.27
N CYS A 95 1.20 0.05 -12.08
CA CYS A 95 1.75 -0.50 -10.85
C CYS A 95 0.72 -1.21 -9.97
N TYR A 96 -0.47 -1.46 -10.48
CA TYR A 96 -1.54 -2.15 -9.73
C TYR A 96 -1.08 -3.51 -9.19
N THR A 97 -0.32 -4.26 -9.98
CA THR A 97 0.43 -5.44 -9.54
C THR A 97 1.77 -5.40 -10.25
N PRO A 98 2.84 -4.95 -9.60
CA PRO A 98 4.12 -4.79 -10.28
C PRO A 98 4.68 -6.16 -10.65
N LEU A 99 4.83 -6.40 -11.96
CA LEU A 99 5.55 -7.57 -12.46
C LEU A 99 7.03 -7.47 -12.07
N PRO A 100 7.69 -8.59 -11.73
CA PRO A 100 9.09 -8.59 -11.28
C PRO A 100 10.04 -7.82 -12.20
N ASP A 101 9.89 -8.00 -13.51
CA ASP A 101 10.75 -7.36 -14.53
C ASP A 101 10.35 -5.94 -14.90
N SER A 102 9.22 -5.45 -14.35
CA SER A 102 8.80 -4.06 -14.56
C SER A 102 9.68 -3.09 -13.76
N LEU A 103 9.66 -1.81 -14.13
CA LEU A 103 10.35 -0.77 -13.35
C LEU A 103 9.90 -0.78 -11.89
N ASN A 104 8.61 -0.90 -11.65
CA ASN A 104 8.05 -0.91 -10.29
C ASN A 104 8.36 -2.21 -9.54
N GLY A 105 8.43 -3.35 -10.23
CA GLY A 105 8.90 -4.61 -9.63
C GLY A 105 10.35 -4.52 -9.18
N ARG A 106 11.23 -3.95 -10.00
CA ARG A 106 12.64 -3.72 -9.64
C ARG A 106 12.79 -2.73 -8.46
N ARG A 107 11.96 -1.68 -8.41
CA ARG A 107 11.92 -0.75 -7.25
C ARG A 107 11.54 -1.46 -5.97
N LEU A 108 10.50 -2.31 -6.03
CA LEU A 108 10.07 -3.10 -4.87
C LEU A 108 11.16 -4.08 -4.44
N ALA A 109 11.77 -4.81 -5.36
CA ALA A 109 12.90 -5.70 -5.07
C ALA A 109 14.05 -4.93 -4.41
N GLY A 110 14.44 -3.77 -4.96
CA GLY A 110 15.49 -2.93 -4.38
C GLY A 110 15.16 -2.43 -2.97
N MET A 111 13.88 -2.21 -2.65
CA MET A 111 13.47 -1.88 -1.29
C MET A 111 13.58 -3.07 -0.34
N ILE A 112 13.14 -4.25 -0.78
CA ILE A 112 13.24 -5.48 -0.01
C ILE A 112 14.71 -5.83 0.27
N ASP A 113 15.57 -5.73 -0.74
CA ASP A 113 17.02 -5.99 -0.62
C ASP A 113 17.72 -5.00 0.32
N PHE A 114 17.22 -3.78 0.42
CA PHE A 114 17.71 -2.81 1.39
C PHE A 114 17.28 -3.15 2.82
N LEU A 115 16.05 -3.63 3.02
CA LEU A 115 15.48 -3.88 4.35
C LEU A 115 16.05 -5.15 5.01
N LYS A 116 16.27 -6.22 4.23
CA LYS A 116 16.74 -7.51 4.75
C LYS A 116 18.06 -7.43 5.52
N PRO A 117 19.11 -6.76 5.00
CA PRO A 117 20.38 -6.63 5.74
C PRO A 117 20.27 -5.83 7.04
N GLN A 118 19.18 -5.04 7.22
CA GLN A 118 18.90 -4.33 8.47
C GLN A 118 18.28 -5.27 9.54
N GLY A 119 18.17 -6.55 9.27
CA GLY A 119 17.54 -7.53 10.16
C GLY A 119 16.01 -7.49 10.15
N LEU A 120 15.42 -6.83 9.17
CA LEU A 120 13.97 -6.72 9.05
C LEU A 120 13.41 -7.87 8.22
N GLN A 121 12.42 -8.55 8.77
CA GLN A 121 11.60 -9.49 8.01
C GLN A 121 10.57 -8.69 7.21
N VAL A 122 10.44 -8.99 5.93
CA VAL A 122 9.55 -8.27 5.02
C VAL A 122 8.56 -9.24 4.40
N ASN A 123 7.29 -8.90 4.50
CA ASN A 123 6.21 -9.54 3.74
C ASN A 123 5.55 -8.47 2.87
N THR A 124 5.27 -8.81 1.62
CA THR A 124 4.55 -7.91 0.71
C THR A 124 3.07 -8.26 0.78
N ALA A 125 2.29 -7.41 1.43
CA ALA A 125 0.85 -7.52 1.37
C ALA A 125 0.35 -7.09 -0.02
N GLY A 126 -0.65 -7.79 -0.53
CA GLY A 126 -1.44 -7.31 -1.65
C GLY A 126 -2.14 -5.98 -1.32
N MET A 127 -2.96 -5.49 -2.22
CA MET A 127 -3.68 -4.23 -2.01
C MET A 127 -4.54 -4.27 -0.75
N ALA A 128 -4.25 -3.37 0.19
CA ALA A 128 -5.09 -3.10 1.35
C ALA A 128 -5.46 -1.61 1.34
N PRO A 129 -6.61 -1.24 0.77
CA PRO A 129 -7.02 0.17 0.60
C PRO A 129 -7.03 0.98 1.90
N ALA A 130 -7.37 0.34 3.02
CA ALA A 130 -7.40 0.99 4.33
C ALA A 130 -6.02 1.46 4.80
N LEU A 131 -4.98 0.72 4.46
CA LEU A 131 -3.61 1.02 4.89
C LEU A 131 -3.01 2.23 4.13
N TRP A 132 -3.56 2.57 2.98
CA TRP A 132 -3.04 3.67 2.15
C TRP A 132 -3.45 5.04 2.67
N ALA A 133 -4.68 5.16 3.15
CA ALA A 133 -5.22 6.43 3.58
C ALA A 133 -4.45 6.98 4.78
N GLU A 134 -4.15 6.16 5.77
CA GLU A 134 -3.55 6.58 7.02
C GLU A 134 -2.03 6.82 6.91
N ALA A 135 -1.32 5.97 6.19
CA ALA A 135 0.13 6.16 6.00
C ALA A 135 0.49 7.36 5.10
N ILE A 136 -0.46 7.87 4.30
CA ILE A 136 -0.24 9.01 3.40
C ILE A 136 -0.68 10.33 4.08
N SER A 137 -1.57 10.29 5.06
CA SER A 137 -2.13 11.47 5.72
C SER A 137 -1.24 12.03 6.86
N GLY A 138 -0.25 11.26 7.34
CA GLY A 138 0.69 11.67 8.42
C GLY A 138 1.90 12.50 7.97
#